data_159f184c8809e7960e0ec5f3df4208eb
#
_entry.id   159f184c8809e7960e0ec5f3df4208eb
#
_cell.length_a   1.000
_cell.length_b   1.000
_cell.length_c   1.000
_cell.angle_alpha   90.00
_cell.angle_beta   90.00
_cell.angle_gamma   90.00
#
_symmetry.space_group_name_H-M   'P 1'
#
loop_
_entity.id
_entity.type
_entity.pdbx_description
1 polymer ?
#
loop_
_entity_poly.entity_id
_entity_poly.type
_entity_poly.pdbx_seq_one_letter_code
_entity_poly.pdbx_strand_id
1 'polypeptide(L)'
;MKEKKAKKKPSAGVLRRTDVRLHGRRLHLALLCLLCTMTISAQKAIVYGQITDNKTGKPIANAGVSIAKDGKGTIADADGRYTLNIQGRQQVRLNFQYLGYKTESREIALRDSVCCNIRLKPIDNTLDEVTVTTRSEVRKLRESAMPISVIGQRQLQGTASNINDVLARTVGVTVRNTGGMGSASRISVRGLEGKRMGMYIDETPMSQLSNFVALNDIPTNMIERIEVYKGIVPYKFGGSALGGAVNVVTKEYPPIYLDFSYEIGAFNTHQVSSVLKRTDHKSGLQFGVGGVVSYAKNNYKMTLANLDGRIVERDYDRFNKIMGGMSVKATQWWFDEMKWELIFMKTRQEIQGIDLNVREAYNHSTNYVTALTLKRNNFFLDGLDFDFSAGYIIGKYGLCDKAEHRYDWDGKVLPPVSSFGGEQNNFASDGNNRSNELTAKLNMGYTLDIHHALNLNIYATPCTLTTR
;
A
#
# COMPACT_ATOMS: atom_id res chain seq x y z
N MET A 1 -41.91 63.60 37.12
CA MET A 1 -40.56 64.11 36.83
C MET A 1 -39.62 62.87 36.85
N LYS A 2 -39.17 62.45 35.73
CA LYS A 2 -37.98 61.66 35.34
C LYS A 2 -38.31 60.74 34.19
N GLU A 3 -37.58 60.95 33.15
CA GLU A 3 -37.66 60.44 31.77
C GLU A 3 -37.40 58.94 31.64
N LYS A 4 -38.18 58.36 30.73
CA LYS A 4 -37.89 57.04 30.15
C LYS A 4 -36.94 57.22 28.96
N LYS A 5 -35.72 56.66 29.05
CA LYS A 5 -34.83 56.47 27.90
C LYS A 5 -35.16 55.17 27.22
N ALA A 6 -35.66 55.23 25.99
CA ALA A 6 -35.85 54.10 25.10
C ALA A 6 -34.52 53.65 24.51
N LYS A 7 -34.20 52.39 24.66
CA LYS A 7 -33.09 51.69 23.95
C LYS A 7 -33.56 51.27 22.56
N LYS A 8 -32.95 51.83 21.52
CA LYS A 8 -33.07 51.45 20.12
C LYS A 8 -32.39 50.11 19.91
N LYS A 9 -33.10 49.09 19.37
CA LYS A 9 -32.50 47.88 18.80
C LYS A 9 -31.89 48.19 17.44
N PRO A 10 -30.72 47.64 17.08
CA PRO A 10 -30.23 47.71 15.72
C PRO A 10 -30.94 46.68 14.82
N SER A 11 -31.34 47.16 13.66
CA SER A 11 -31.96 46.40 12.60
C SER A 11 -31.01 45.37 12.00
N ALA A 12 -31.49 44.12 11.87
CA ALA A 12 -30.82 43.07 11.15
C ALA A 12 -30.72 43.42 9.65
N GLY A 13 -29.51 43.59 9.16
CA GLY A 13 -29.24 43.74 7.74
C GLY A 13 -29.50 42.45 6.99
N VAL A 14 -30.38 42.52 6.03
CA VAL A 14 -30.65 41.46 5.06
C VAL A 14 -29.42 41.29 4.15
N LEU A 15 -28.62 40.27 4.39
CA LEU A 15 -27.54 39.82 3.48
C LEU A 15 -28.17 39.32 2.17
N ARG A 16 -27.97 40.05 1.09
CA ARG A 16 -28.43 39.71 -0.26
C ARG A 16 -27.79 38.37 -0.70
N ARG A 17 -28.63 37.41 -1.08
CA ARG A 17 -28.29 36.10 -1.64
C ARG A 17 -27.41 36.12 -2.92
N THR A 18 -27.02 37.26 -3.41
CA THR A 18 -26.23 37.44 -4.65
C THR A 18 -24.72 37.31 -4.45
N ASP A 19 -24.20 37.60 -3.26
CA ASP A 19 -22.73 37.59 -3.04
C ASP A 19 -22.13 36.19 -2.87
N VAL A 20 -22.93 35.22 -2.38
CA VAL A 20 -22.45 33.82 -2.21
C VAL A 20 -22.24 33.09 -3.55
N ARG A 21 -23.01 33.44 -4.58
CA ARG A 21 -22.85 32.84 -5.93
C ARG A 21 -21.64 33.38 -6.70
N LEU A 22 -21.21 34.60 -6.44
CA LEU A 22 -20.03 35.16 -7.09
C LEU A 22 -18.72 34.61 -6.49
N HIS A 23 -18.67 34.35 -5.19
CA HIS A 23 -17.50 33.77 -4.54
C HIS A 23 -17.29 32.28 -4.94
N GLY A 24 -18.37 31.52 -5.04
CA GLY A 24 -18.32 30.14 -5.51
C GLY A 24 -17.81 30.02 -6.95
N ARG A 25 -18.27 30.89 -7.86
CA ARG A 25 -17.79 30.94 -9.25
C ARG A 25 -16.33 31.37 -9.36
N ARG A 26 -15.85 32.30 -8.53
CA ARG A 26 -14.44 32.69 -8.52
C ARG A 26 -13.54 31.60 -7.94
N LEU A 27 -14.02 30.83 -6.97
CA LEU A 27 -13.30 29.70 -6.41
C LEU A 27 -13.20 28.54 -7.42
N HIS A 28 -14.27 28.26 -8.16
CA HIS A 28 -14.25 27.27 -9.24
C HIS A 28 -13.40 27.71 -10.43
N LEU A 29 -13.40 28.99 -10.77
CA LEU A 29 -12.53 29.52 -11.84
C LEU A 29 -11.05 29.48 -11.42
N ALA A 30 -10.74 29.81 -10.15
CA ALA A 30 -9.40 29.71 -9.61
C ALA A 30 -8.92 28.25 -9.53
N LEU A 31 -9.79 27.31 -9.16
CA LEU A 31 -9.50 25.88 -9.15
C LEU A 31 -9.32 25.34 -10.58
N LEU A 32 -10.12 25.80 -11.53
CA LEU A 32 -9.99 25.45 -12.95
C LEU A 32 -8.71 26.03 -13.57
N CYS A 33 -8.35 27.27 -13.23
CA CYS A 33 -7.08 27.88 -13.62
C CYS A 33 -5.88 27.16 -12.98
N LEU A 34 -5.98 26.72 -11.72
CA LEU A 34 -4.94 25.94 -11.05
C LEU A 34 -4.75 24.55 -11.70
N LEU A 35 -5.84 23.92 -12.16
CA LEU A 35 -5.81 22.67 -12.93
C LEU A 35 -5.23 22.86 -14.35
N CYS A 36 -5.49 24.02 -14.98
CA CYS A 36 -4.93 24.33 -16.32
C CYS A 36 -3.43 24.67 -16.29
N THR A 37 -2.86 25.07 -15.16
CA THR A 37 -1.41 25.39 -15.06
C THR A 37 -0.54 24.14 -14.92
N MET A 38 -1.12 22.96 -14.77
CA MET A 38 -0.41 21.67 -14.76
C MET A 38 -0.20 21.07 -16.16
N THR A 39 -0.15 21.87 -17.22
CA THR A 39 0.40 21.39 -18.50
C THR A 39 1.91 21.22 -18.33
N ILE A 40 2.33 20.08 -17.80
CA ILE A 40 3.69 19.62 -17.89
C ILE A 40 3.99 19.45 -19.38
N SER A 41 4.66 20.41 -19.96
CA SER A 41 5.19 20.31 -21.31
C SER A 41 6.19 19.17 -21.30
N ALA A 42 5.78 18.00 -21.72
CA ALA A 42 6.66 16.84 -21.86
C ALA A 42 7.63 17.16 -22.99
N GLN A 43 8.79 17.69 -22.65
CA GLN A 43 9.86 17.96 -23.61
C GLN A 43 10.21 16.64 -24.28
N LYS A 44 9.97 16.55 -25.59
CA LYS A 44 10.36 15.42 -26.43
C LYS A 44 11.81 15.62 -26.85
N ALA A 45 12.64 14.65 -26.54
CA ALA A 45 14.03 14.65 -26.99
C ALA A 45 14.31 13.39 -27.83
N ILE A 46 15.09 13.54 -28.86
CA ILE A 46 15.49 12.44 -29.73
C ILE A 46 16.98 12.21 -29.52
N VAL A 47 17.35 10.99 -29.11
CA VAL A 47 18.75 10.56 -29.09
C VAL A 47 18.99 9.62 -30.27
N TYR A 48 19.94 9.93 -31.10
CA TYR A 48 20.28 9.13 -32.27
C TYR A 48 21.80 9.00 -32.40
N GLY A 49 22.25 8.03 -33.16
CA GLY A 49 23.69 7.82 -33.38
C GLY A 49 23.98 6.50 -34.04
N GLN A 50 25.27 6.14 -34.05
CA GLN A 50 25.74 4.89 -34.65
C GLN A 50 26.57 4.12 -33.63
N ILE A 51 26.37 2.80 -33.63
CA ILE A 51 27.10 1.85 -32.79
C ILE A 51 28.08 1.09 -33.66
N THR A 52 29.35 1.16 -33.32
CA THR A 52 30.44 0.53 -34.08
C THR A 52 31.34 -0.33 -33.18
N ASP A 53 32.01 -1.27 -33.77
CA ASP A 53 33.03 -2.08 -33.12
C ASP A 53 34.31 -1.24 -32.90
N ASN A 54 34.84 -1.26 -31.68
CA ASN A 54 36.03 -0.45 -31.34
C ASN A 54 37.35 -0.94 -31.99
N LYS A 55 37.42 -2.24 -32.34
CA LYS A 55 38.63 -2.81 -33.00
C LYS A 55 38.58 -2.67 -34.52
N THR A 56 37.43 -2.94 -35.11
CA THR A 56 37.27 -3.01 -36.58
C THR A 56 36.65 -1.78 -37.20
N GLY A 57 35.99 -0.92 -36.42
CA GLY A 57 35.23 0.22 -36.90
C GLY A 57 33.93 -0.13 -37.64
N LYS A 58 33.60 -1.41 -37.80
CA LYS A 58 32.38 -1.86 -38.51
C LYS A 58 31.13 -1.56 -37.70
N PRO A 59 30.01 -1.24 -38.36
CA PRO A 59 28.73 -1.06 -37.68
C PRO A 59 28.24 -2.36 -37.02
N ILE A 60 27.60 -2.25 -35.86
CA ILE A 60 27.04 -3.37 -35.12
C ILE A 60 25.54 -3.34 -35.27
N ALA A 61 25.01 -4.19 -36.19
CA ALA A 61 23.59 -4.35 -36.38
C ALA A 61 22.93 -5.03 -35.16
N ASN A 62 21.65 -4.73 -34.90
CA ASN A 62 20.85 -5.27 -33.82
C ASN A 62 21.41 -5.03 -32.41
N ALA A 63 22.30 -4.07 -32.23
CA ALA A 63 22.75 -3.66 -30.90
C ALA A 63 21.60 -3.00 -30.11
N GLY A 64 21.41 -3.40 -28.87
CA GLY A 64 20.36 -2.88 -28.00
C GLY A 64 20.78 -1.55 -27.37
N VAL A 65 19.89 -0.56 -27.39
CA VAL A 65 20.02 0.71 -26.68
C VAL A 65 18.87 0.83 -25.72
N SER A 66 19.13 0.91 -24.42
CA SER A 66 18.09 0.97 -23.41
C SER A 66 18.35 2.03 -22.37
N ILE A 67 17.25 2.57 -21.80
CA ILE A 67 17.32 3.50 -20.67
C ILE A 67 17.56 2.68 -19.40
N ALA A 68 18.62 3.01 -18.66
CA ALA A 68 19.08 2.23 -17.51
C ALA A 68 18.00 2.02 -16.41
N LYS A 69 17.07 2.96 -16.24
CA LYS A 69 16.02 2.89 -15.20
C LYS A 69 14.71 2.26 -15.66
N ASP A 70 14.33 2.41 -16.93
CA ASP A 70 12.97 2.07 -17.40
C ASP A 70 12.93 0.84 -18.30
N GLY A 71 14.08 0.38 -18.75
CA GLY A 71 14.16 -0.71 -19.73
C GLY A 71 13.57 -0.37 -21.11
N LYS A 72 13.06 0.86 -21.32
CA LYS A 72 12.62 1.31 -22.64
C LYS A 72 13.84 1.49 -23.52
N GLY A 73 13.76 1.02 -24.76
CA GLY A 73 14.91 1.06 -25.66
C GLY A 73 14.52 0.92 -27.12
N THR A 74 15.55 0.87 -27.96
CA THR A 74 15.48 0.62 -29.39
C THR A 74 16.58 -0.35 -29.78
N ILE A 75 16.56 -0.82 -31.00
CA ILE A 75 17.56 -1.71 -31.58
C ILE A 75 18.17 -0.97 -32.78
N ALA A 76 19.50 -1.09 -32.95
CA ALA A 76 20.21 -0.53 -34.08
C ALA A 76 19.85 -1.29 -35.38
N ASP A 77 19.77 -0.55 -36.48
CA ASP A 77 19.54 -1.10 -37.83
C ASP A 77 20.77 -1.84 -38.40
N ALA A 78 20.68 -2.25 -39.67
CA ALA A 78 21.77 -2.95 -40.35
C ALA A 78 23.08 -2.15 -40.44
N ASP A 79 22.98 -0.81 -40.45
CA ASP A 79 24.11 0.12 -40.46
C ASP A 79 24.57 0.53 -39.07
N GLY A 80 24.07 -0.14 -38.03
CA GLY A 80 24.34 0.17 -36.63
C GLY A 80 23.74 1.49 -36.14
N ARG A 81 22.84 2.11 -36.89
CA ARG A 81 22.18 3.39 -36.53
C ARG A 81 21.00 3.13 -35.62
N TYR A 82 20.79 4.01 -34.68
CA TYR A 82 19.66 3.93 -33.76
C TYR A 82 19.01 5.29 -33.55
N THR A 83 17.72 5.28 -33.21
CA THR A 83 16.96 6.46 -32.82
C THR A 83 16.06 6.10 -31.64
N LEU A 84 16.15 6.87 -30.54
CA LEU A 84 15.37 6.68 -29.33
C LEU A 84 14.64 7.97 -28.95
N ASN A 85 13.32 7.91 -28.90
CA ASN A 85 12.48 9.01 -28.47
C ASN A 85 12.30 8.98 -26.94
N ILE A 86 12.68 10.06 -26.28
CA ILE A 86 12.63 10.19 -24.81
C ILE A 86 11.74 11.38 -24.45
N GLN A 87 10.88 11.21 -23.45
CA GLN A 87 9.95 12.25 -23.01
C GLN A 87 10.15 12.55 -21.53
N GLY A 88 10.01 13.84 -21.16
CA GLY A 88 9.89 14.25 -19.77
C GLY A 88 11.16 14.17 -18.93
N ARG A 89 12.37 14.25 -19.54
CA ARG A 89 13.64 14.14 -18.82
C ARG A 89 14.64 15.19 -19.30
N GLN A 90 15.48 15.67 -18.38
CA GLN A 90 16.60 16.56 -18.70
C GLN A 90 17.92 15.79 -18.89
N GLN A 91 18.04 14.62 -18.24
CA GLN A 91 19.20 13.74 -18.36
C GLN A 91 18.75 12.29 -18.37
N VAL A 92 19.51 11.45 -19.10
CA VAL A 92 19.25 10.01 -19.21
C VAL A 92 20.56 9.25 -19.25
N ARG A 93 20.63 8.11 -18.55
CA ARG A 93 21.70 7.15 -18.71
C ARG A 93 21.22 6.07 -19.67
N LEU A 94 21.91 5.94 -20.81
CA LEU A 94 21.67 4.91 -21.80
C LEU A 94 22.69 3.79 -21.65
N ASN A 95 22.24 2.56 -21.77
CA ASN A 95 23.04 1.35 -21.85
C ASN A 95 23.04 0.84 -23.28
N PHE A 96 24.23 0.60 -23.82
CA PHE A 96 24.48 0.05 -25.14
C PHE A 96 25.03 -1.36 -24.97
N GLN A 97 24.35 -2.34 -25.57
CA GLN A 97 24.71 -3.75 -25.38
C GLN A 97 24.57 -4.55 -26.66
N TYR A 98 25.48 -5.47 -26.85
CA TYR A 98 25.43 -6.46 -27.94
C TYR A 98 26.13 -7.75 -27.52
N LEU A 99 25.67 -8.89 -28.04
CA LEU A 99 26.24 -10.19 -27.69
C LEU A 99 27.74 -10.24 -28.11
N GLY A 100 28.60 -10.58 -27.15
CA GLY A 100 30.06 -10.59 -27.38
C GLY A 100 30.76 -9.25 -27.17
N TYR A 101 30.07 -8.23 -26.71
CA TYR A 101 30.63 -6.92 -26.43
C TYR A 101 30.38 -6.48 -24.98
N LYS A 102 31.33 -5.73 -24.42
CA LYS A 102 31.21 -5.12 -23.10
C LYS A 102 30.13 -4.03 -23.14
N THR A 103 29.18 -4.09 -22.24
CA THR A 103 28.13 -3.06 -22.12
C THR A 103 28.75 -1.71 -21.80
N GLU A 104 28.39 -0.69 -22.56
CA GLU A 104 28.81 0.70 -22.37
C GLU A 104 27.63 1.51 -21.88
N SER A 105 27.85 2.36 -20.85
CA SER A 105 26.83 3.24 -20.30
C SER A 105 27.23 4.68 -20.47
N ARG A 106 26.33 5.55 -20.96
CA ARG A 106 26.55 6.99 -21.13
C ARG A 106 25.45 7.81 -20.51
N GLU A 107 25.84 8.83 -19.79
CA GLU A 107 24.92 9.87 -19.33
C GLU A 107 24.82 10.97 -20.39
N ILE A 108 23.60 11.28 -20.79
CA ILE A 108 23.31 12.22 -21.86
C ILE A 108 22.37 13.30 -21.32
N ALA A 109 22.81 14.56 -21.41
CA ALA A 109 21.93 15.70 -21.17
C ALA A 109 21.00 15.86 -22.40
N LEU A 110 19.71 15.77 -22.18
CA LEU A 110 18.71 15.80 -23.25
C LEU A 110 18.42 17.25 -23.64
N ARG A 111 18.49 17.47 -24.94
CA ARG A 111 18.02 18.66 -25.66
C ARG A 111 17.06 18.17 -26.75
N ASP A 112 16.59 19.02 -27.65
CA ASP A 112 15.64 18.63 -28.71
C ASP A 112 16.13 17.45 -29.55
N SER A 113 17.42 17.41 -29.88
CA SER A 113 18.06 16.26 -30.52
C SER A 113 19.53 16.15 -30.08
N VAL A 114 19.98 14.93 -29.76
CA VAL A 114 21.34 14.65 -29.32
C VAL A 114 21.91 13.49 -30.11
N CYS A 115 23.05 13.74 -30.78
CA CYS A 115 23.81 12.68 -31.44
C CYS A 115 24.77 12.02 -30.45
N CYS A 116 24.71 10.69 -30.34
CA CYS A 116 25.57 9.91 -29.46
C CYS A 116 26.09 8.67 -30.19
N ASN A 117 27.29 8.76 -30.72
CA ASN A 117 27.97 7.63 -31.36
C ASN A 117 28.73 6.83 -30.28
N ILE A 118 28.64 5.52 -30.34
CA ILE A 118 29.24 4.60 -29.36
C ILE A 118 30.14 3.58 -30.07
N ARG A 119 31.29 3.31 -29.46
CA ARG A 119 32.19 2.23 -29.87
C ARG A 119 32.17 1.15 -28.79
N LEU A 120 31.61 -0.01 -29.09
CA LEU A 120 31.58 -1.14 -28.19
C LEU A 120 32.91 -1.93 -28.28
N LYS A 121 33.43 -2.31 -27.12
CA LYS A 121 34.66 -3.15 -27.03
C LYS A 121 34.24 -4.60 -27.04
N PRO A 122 34.76 -5.45 -27.95
CA PRO A 122 34.53 -6.88 -27.90
C PRO A 122 35.07 -7.46 -26.60
N ILE A 123 34.44 -8.47 -26.07
CA ILE A 123 34.92 -9.23 -24.92
C ILE A 123 35.95 -10.22 -25.46
N ASP A 124 37.24 -10.07 -25.08
CA ASP A 124 38.24 -11.09 -25.33
C ASP A 124 37.89 -12.31 -24.47
N ASN A 125 37.57 -13.45 -25.12
CA ASN A 125 37.13 -14.67 -24.50
C ASN A 125 38.17 -15.22 -23.52
N THR A 126 38.07 -14.86 -22.25
CA THR A 126 38.32 -15.78 -21.15
C THR A 126 36.95 -16.07 -20.53
N LEU A 127 36.61 -17.37 -20.51
CA LEU A 127 35.33 -17.90 -20.07
C LEU A 127 35.06 -17.58 -18.59
N ASP A 128 34.47 -16.42 -18.36
CA ASP A 128 33.62 -16.15 -17.22
C ASP A 128 32.29 -15.68 -17.77
N GLU A 129 31.35 -16.61 -17.83
CA GLU A 129 29.98 -16.39 -18.25
C GLU A 129 29.27 -15.51 -17.21
N VAL A 130 29.50 -14.21 -17.27
CA VAL A 130 28.68 -13.25 -16.57
C VAL A 130 27.46 -12.93 -17.43
N THR A 131 26.51 -13.82 -17.39
CA THR A 131 25.16 -13.54 -17.88
C THR A 131 24.52 -12.50 -16.94
N VAL A 132 24.70 -11.21 -17.25
CA VAL A 132 23.97 -10.12 -16.57
C VAL A 132 22.56 -10.08 -17.14
N THR A 133 21.78 -11.12 -16.92
CA THR A 133 20.35 -10.98 -16.82
C THR A 133 20.08 -10.42 -15.42
N THR A 134 19.68 -9.15 -15.34
CA THR A 134 19.13 -8.61 -14.10
C THR A 134 17.88 -9.44 -13.79
N ARG A 135 18.06 -10.52 -13.03
CA ARG A 135 16.93 -11.35 -12.58
C ARG A 135 16.05 -10.45 -11.75
N SER A 136 14.76 -10.35 -12.11
CA SER A 136 13.82 -9.61 -11.28
C SER A 136 13.84 -10.18 -9.86
N GLU A 137 13.64 -9.36 -8.85
CA GLU A 137 13.55 -9.82 -7.45
C GLU A 137 12.56 -10.97 -7.29
N VAL A 138 11.45 -10.92 -8.00
CA VAL A 138 10.44 -12.00 -8.05
C VAL A 138 11.05 -13.32 -8.53
N ARG A 139 11.93 -13.30 -9.53
CA ARG A 139 12.60 -14.49 -10.04
C ARG A 139 13.65 -15.01 -9.07
N LYS A 140 14.45 -14.14 -8.47
CA LYS A 140 15.44 -14.51 -7.45
C LYS A 140 14.77 -15.21 -6.25
N LEU A 141 13.64 -14.65 -5.79
CA LEU A 141 12.87 -15.24 -4.69
C LEU A 141 12.27 -16.61 -5.07
N ARG A 142 11.74 -16.76 -6.28
CA ARG A 142 11.20 -18.05 -6.76
C ARG A 142 12.27 -19.13 -6.92
N GLU A 143 13.49 -18.77 -7.26
CA GLU A 143 14.64 -19.65 -7.43
C GLU A 143 15.40 -19.89 -6.10
N SER A 144 14.99 -19.23 -5.01
CA SER A 144 15.60 -19.43 -3.70
C SER A 144 15.30 -20.82 -3.15
N ALA A 145 16.19 -21.33 -2.29
CA ALA A 145 16.01 -22.63 -1.63
C ALA A 145 14.85 -22.67 -0.61
N MET A 146 14.23 -21.52 -0.34
CA MET A 146 13.09 -21.43 0.59
C MET A 146 11.77 -21.78 -0.09
N PRO A 147 10.84 -22.46 0.58
CA PRO A 147 9.51 -22.77 0.05
C PRO A 147 8.63 -21.50 0.04
N ILE A 148 8.84 -20.66 -0.95
CA ILE A 148 8.13 -19.39 -1.12
C ILE A 148 7.26 -19.41 -2.38
N SER A 149 6.07 -18.82 -2.30
CA SER A 149 5.27 -18.43 -3.47
C SER A 149 5.29 -16.92 -3.61
N VAL A 150 5.65 -16.43 -4.79
CA VAL A 150 5.70 -14.98 -5.07
C VAL A 150 4.68 -14.63 -6.13
N ILE A 151 3.74 -13.74 -5.79
CA ILE A 151 2.75 -13.17 -6.68
C ILE A 151 3.28 -11.78 -7.08
N GLY A 152 3.69 -11.64 -8.32
CA GLY A 152 4.25 -10.40 -8.81
C GLY A 152 3.21 -9.44 -9.41
N GLN A 153 3.64 -8.24 -9.70
CA GLN A 153 2.80 -7.15 -10.20
C GLN A 153 1.94 -7.52 -11.41
N ARG A 154 2.44 -8.35 -12.35
CA ARG A 154 1.66 -8.80 -13.53
C ARG A 154 0.42 -9.62 -13.16
N GLN A 155 0.44 -10.31 -12.02
CA GLN A 155 -0.69 -11.11 -11.54
C GLN A 155 -1.67 -10.26 -10.73
N LEU A 156 -1.23 -9.12 -10.21
CA LEU A 156 -2.01 -8.16 -9.45
C LEU A 156 -2.67 -7.11 -10.35
N GLN A 157 -2.02 -6.73 -11.46
CA GLN A 157 -2.55 -5.75 -12.40
C GLN A 157 -3.72 -6.30 -13.20
N GLY A 158 -4.77 -5.49 -13.32
CA GLY A 158 -5.95 -5.82 -14.11
C GLY A 158 -6.90 -6.84 -13.47
N THR A 159 -6.62 -7.28 -12.26
CA THR A 159 -7.55 -8.05 -11.45
C THR A 159 -8.23 -7.11 -10.45
N ALA A 160 -9.52 -6.84 -10.65
CA ALA A 160 -10.37 -6.18 -9.65
C ALA A 160 -10.64 -7.13 -8.47
N SER A 161 -9.58 -7.68 -7.88
CA SER A 161 -9.65 -8.63 -6.78
C SER A 161 -8.90 -8.07 -5.60
N ASN A 162 -9.44 -8.28 -4.42
CA ASN A 162 -8.75 -7.96 -3.18
C ASN A 162 -7.59 -8.94 -2.91
N ILE A 163 -6.72 -8.64 -1.96
CA ILE A 163 -5.57 -9.47 -1.61
C ILE A 163 -5.99 -10.90 -1.22
N ASN A 164 -7.12 -11.05 -0.54
CA ASN A 164 -7.63 -12.37 -0.13
C ASN A 164 -7.95 -13.25 -1.32
N ASP A 165 -8.56 -12.69 -2.38
CA ASP A 165 -8.87 -13.44 -3.60
C ASP A 165 -7.60 -13.88 -4.34
N VAL A 166 -6.58 -13.02 -4.33
CA VAL A 166 -5.27 -13.35 -4.91
C VAL A 166 -4.58 -14.44 -4.10
N LEU A 167 -4.61 -14.35 -2.77
CA LEU A 167 -4.05 -15.37 -1.88
C LEU A 167 -4.77 -16.71 -1.99
N ALA A 168 -6.10 -16.71 -2.13
CA ALA A 168 -6.90 -17.92 -2.27
C ALA A 168 -6.54 -18.75 -3.52
N ARG A 169 -5.98 -18.11 -4.55
CA ARG A 169 -5.48 -18.78 -5.77
C ARG A 169 -4.07 -19.33 -5.61
N THR A 170 -3.42 -19.10 -4.48
CA THR A 170 -2.04 -19.52 -4.23
C THR A 170 -2.01 -20.93 -3.65
N VAL A 171 -1.25 -21.81 -4.25
CA VAL A 171 -1.12 -23.21 -3.79
C VAL A 171 -0.67 -23.29 -2.34
N GLY A 172 -1.43 -24.02 -1.52
CA GLY A 172 -1.16 -24.22 -0.09
C GLY A 172 -1.62 -23.07 0.80
N VAL A 173 -2.38 -22.12 0.25
CA VAL A 173 -3.06 -21.05 1.00
C VAL A 173 -4.56 -21.28 0.94
N THR A 174 -5.21 -21.17 2.07
CA THR A 174 -6.69 -21.18 2.16
C THR A 174 -7.13 -19.88 2.81
N VAL A 175 -8.09 -19.22 2.21
CA VAL A 175 -8.70 -18.00 2.74
C VAL A 175 -10.18 -18.27 3.02
N ARG A 176 -10.61 -18.05 4.25
CA ARG A 176 -12.00 -18.13 4.67
C ARG A 176 -12.52 -16.73 4.93
N ASN A 177 -13.43 -16.27 4.11
CA ASN A 177 -14.16 -15.03 4.33
C ASN A 177 -15.46 -15.32 5.06
N THR A 178 -15.79 -14.56 6.11
CA THR A 178 -17.02 -14.73 6.89
C THR A 178 -18.19 -13.91 6.34
N GLY A 179 -17.95 -13.06 5.35
CA GLY A 179 -18.97 -12.19 4.75
C GLY A 179 -18.40 -11.32 3.64
N GLY A 180 -19.06 -10.19 3.38
CA GLY A 180 -18.66 -9.18 2.39
C GLY A 180 -17.47 -8.34 2.84
N MET A 181 -17.30 -7.17 2.22
CA MET A 181 -16.24 -6.23 2.59
C MET A 181 -16.37 -5.82 4.06
N GLY A 182 -15.23 -5.75 4.76
CA GLY A 182 -15.17 -5.44 6.19
C GLY A 182 -15.37 -6.63 7.11
N SER A 183 -15.85 -7.78 6.62
CA SER A 183 -15.96 -8.97 7.44
C SER A 183 -14.59 -9.61 7.71
N ALA A 184 -14.51 -10.36 8.82
CA ALA A 184 -13.30 -11.05 9.18
C ALA A 184 -12.91 -12.08 8.13
N SER A 185 -11.63 -12.13 7.79
CA SER A 185 -11.04 -13.16 6.96
C SER A 185 -9.97 -13.90 7.75
N ARG A 186 -9.91 -15.21 7.54
CA ARG A 186 -8.88 -16.08 8.11
C ARG A 186 -8.02 -16.65 6.99
N ILE A 187 -6.73 -16.37 7.07
CA ILE A 187 -5.75 -16.88 6.13
C ILE A 187 -5.01 -18.03 6.81
N SER A 188 -4.95 -19.17 6.14
CA SER A 188 -4.14 -20.30 6.58
C SER A 188 -3.14 -20.71 5.50
N VAL A 189 -1.94 -21.08 5.92
CA VAL A 189 -0.91 -21.64 5.06
C VAL A 189 -0.60 -23.05 5.55
N ARG A 190 -0.76 -24.04 4.68
CA ARG A 190 -0.60 -25.47 5.03
C ARG A 190 -1.40 -25.90 6.26
N GLY A 191 -2.61 -25.33 6.43
CA GLY A 191 -3.52 -25.64 7.56
C GLY A 191 -3.21 -24.90 8.87
N LEU A 192 -2.16 -24.07 8.93
CA LEU A 192 -1.84 -23.27 10.10
C LEU A 192 -2.39 -21.85 9.95
N GLU A 193 -3.07 -21.34 10.96
CA GLU A 193 -3.74 -20.05 10.95
C GLU A 193 -3.57 -19.26 12.27
N GLY A 194 -4.05 -18.03 12.30
CA GLY A 194 -4.08 -17.16 13.47
C GLY A 194 -2.69 -16.77 13.95
N LYS A 195 -2.42 -16.89 15.25
CA LYS A 195 -1.12 -16.51 15.86
C LYS A 195 0.10 -17.29 15.34
N ARG A 196 -0.13 -18.39 14.61
CA ARG A 196 0.94 -19.20 14.02
C ARG A 196 1.40 -18.65 12.67
N MET A 197 0.68 -17.67 12.10
CA MET A 197 0.99 -17.02 10.85
C MET A 197 1.51 -15.61 11.07
N GLY A 198 2.59 -15.25 10.40
CA GLY A 198 3.08 -13.88 10.34
C GLY A 198 2.41 -13.11 9.18
N MET A 199 1.93 -11.91 9.47
CA MET A 199 1.42 -10.96 8.47
C MET A 199 2.29 -9.73 8.49
N TYR A 200 2.84 -9.35 7.34
CA TYR A 200 3.82 -8.27 7.23
C TYR A 200 3.50 -7.33 6.07
N ILE A 201 3.89 -6.08 6.23
CA ILE A 201 3.95 -5.06 5.20
C ILE A 201 5.38 -4.52 5.18
N ASP A 202 6.08 -4.63 4.07
CA ASP A 202 7.49 -4.24 3.94
C ASP A 202 8.35 -4.78 5.10
N GLU A 203 8.16 -6.08 5.44
CA GLU A 203 8.87 -6.78 6.51
C GLU A 203 8.51 -6.30 7.94
N THR A 204 7.62 -5.34 8.06
CA THR A 204 7.10 -4.86 9.35
C THR A 204 5.86 -5.67 9.74
N PRO A 205 5.83 -6.27 10.95
CA PRO A 205 4.65 -7.02 11.40
C PRO A 205 3.40 -6.13 11.44
N MET A 206 2.30 -6.60 10.86
CA MET A 206 1.03 -5.86 10.87
C MET A 206 0.50 -5.58 12.28
N SER A 207 0.82 -6.45 13.24
CA SER A 207 0.51 -6.23 14.65
C SER A 207 1.15 -4.95 15.23
N GLN A 208 2.23 -4.46 14.60
CA GLN A 208 2.85 -3.18 14.96
C GLN A 208 2.16 -1.98 14.31
N LEU A 209 1.38 -2.19 13.25
CA LEU A 209 0.68 -1.10 12.57
C LEU A 209 -0.69 -0.85 13.18
N SER A 210 -1.44 -1.86 13.54
CA SER A 210 -2.69 -1.83 14.32
C SER A 210 -3.43 -3.18 14.18
N ASN A 211 -4.15 -3.60 15.20
CA ASN A 211 -5.11 -4.71 15.12
C ASN A 211 -6.31 -4.41 14.21
N PHE A 212 -6.44 -3.18 13.71
CA PHE A 212 -7.54 -2.70 12.86
C PHE A 212 -7.16 -2.60 11.38
N VAL A 213 -5.90 -2.91 11.02
CA VAL A 213 -5.45 -3.01 9.62
C VAL A 213 -5.59 -4.45 9.17
N ALA A 214 -6.34 -4.68 8.12
CA ALA A 214 -6.38 -5.97 7.43
C ALA A 214 -5.56 -5.91 6.14
N LEU A 215 -5.07 -7.05 5.65
CA LEU A 215 -4.39 -7.11 4.35
C LEU A 215 -5.24 -6.52 3.22
N ASN A 216 -6.55 -6.75 3.25
CA ASN A 216 -7.49 -6.23 2.26
C ASN A 216 -7.68 -4.71 2.29
N ASP A 217 -7.13 -4.01 3.27
CA ASP A 217 -7.16 -2.55 3.31
C ASP A 217 -6.13 -1.92 2.37
N ILE A 218 -5.17 -2.72 1.89
CA ILE A 218 -4.13 -2.26 0.98
C ILE A 218 -4.64 -2.48 -0.45
N PRO A 219 -4.85 -1.43 -1.25
CA PRO A 219 -5.23 -1.56 -2.65
C PRO A 219 -4.16 -2.32 -3.45
N THR A 220 -4.59 -3.21 -4.32
CA THR A 220 -3.67 -4.04 -5.12
C THR A 220 -2.79 -3.22 -6.07
N ASN A 221 -3.23 -2.03 -6.45
CA ASN A 221 -2.42 -1.09 -7.24
C ASN A 221 -1.22 -0.50 -6.48
N MET A 222 -1.21 -0.55 -5.14
CA MET A 222 -0.07 -0.12 -4.31
C MET A 222 0.95 -1.23 -4.07
N ILE A 223 0.67 -2.46 -4.50
CA ILE A 223 1.48 -3.64 -4.21
C ILE A 223 2.43 -3.93 -5.37
N GLU A 224 3.70 -4.13 -5.07
CA GLU A 224 4.72 -4.61 -6.01
C GLU A 224 4.64 -6.14 -6.14
N ARG A 225 4.61 -6.83 -4.99
CA ARG A 225 4.49 -8.27 -4.92
C ARG A 225 3.95 -8.73 -3.56
N ILE A 226 3.41 -9.94 -3.54
CA ILE A 226 3.05 -10.64 -2.30
C ILE A 226 3.94 -11.88 -2.20
N GLU A 227 4.56 -12.03 -1.05
CA GLU A 227 5.45 -13.15 -0.72
C GLU A 227 4.76 -14.05 0.29
N VAL A 228 4.59 -15.33 -0.02
CA VAL A 228 3.99 -16.31 0.86
C VAL A 228 5.05 -17.35 1.25
N TYR A 229 5.54 -17.27 2.45
CA TYR A 229 6.50 -18.17 3.05
C TYR A 229 5.77 -19.36 3.67
N LYS A 230 6.15 -20.60 3.27
CA LYS A 230 5.44 -21.82 3.64
C LYS A 230 6.27 -22.65 4.62
N GLY A 231 6.26 -22.25 5.88
CA GLY A 231 6.97 -22.89 6.98
C GLY A 231 8.25 -22.17 7.38
N ILE A 232 9.24 -22.04 6.49
CA ILE A 232 10.48 -21.31 6.78
C ILE A 232 10.28 -19.84 6.47
N VAL A 233 10.43 -18.99 7.48
CA VAL A 233 10.31 -17.54 7.38
C VAL A 233 11.70 -16.93 7.60
N PRO A 234 12.13 -15.94 6.81
CA PRO A 234 13.41 -15.28 7.01
C PRO A 234 13.54 -14.73 8.45
N TYR A 235 14.69 -14.92 9.04
CA TYR A 235 14.97 -14.49 10.41
C TYR A 235 14.72 -12.99 10.66
N LYS A 236 14.94 -12.17 9.64
CA LYS A 236 14.75 -10.71 9.69
C LYS A 236 13.29 -10.28 9.93
N PHE A 237 12.32 -11.14 9.62
CA PHE A 237 10.92 -10.85 9.93
C PHE A 237 10.65 -10.96 11.44
N GLY A 238 11.36 -11.86 12.11
CA GLY A 238 11.19 -12.14 13.53
C GLY A 238 9.79 -12.67 13.86
N GLY A 239 9.53 -12.84 15.16
CA GLY A 239 8.22 -13.26 15.66
C GLY A 239 7.97 -14.77 15.61
N SER A 240 6.77 -15.18 16.02
CA SER A 240 6.37 -16.59 16.20
C SER A 240 5.65 -17.19 14.99
N ALA A 241 6.05 -16.84 13.77
CA ALA A 241 5.42 -17.30 12.53
C ALA A 241 5.78 -18.76 12.19
N LEU A 242 5.43 -19.71 13.05
CA LEU A 242 5.75 -21.14 12.92
C LEU A 242 5.12 -21.80 11.69
N GLY A 243 3.97 -21.31 11.25
CA GLY A 243 3.21 -21.84 10.11
C GLY A 243 3.63 -21.27 8.76
N GLY A 244 4.30 -20.14 8.79
CA GLY A 244 4.64 -19.36 7.60
C GLY A 244 4.29 -17.89 7.74
N ALA A 245 4.49 -17.15 6.66
CA ALA A 245 4.20 -15.71 6.65
C ALA A 245 3.68 -15.25 5.30
N VAL A 246 2.89 -14.18 5.34
CA VAL A 246 2.52 -13.39 4.16
C VAL A 246 3.14 -12.01 4.32
N ASN A 247 3.97 -11.61 3.36
CA ASN A 247 4.56 -10.28 3.31
C ASN A 247 4.07 -9.57 2.05
N VAL A 248 3.43 -8.43 2.26
CA VAL A 248 3.02 -7.53 1.18
C VAL A 248 4.11 -6.50 1.00
N VAL A 249 4.74 -6.50 -0.16
CA VAL A 249 5.77 -5.53 -0.52
C VAL A 249 5.14 -4.42 -1.32
N THR A 250 5.25 -3.20 -0.81
CA THR A 250 4.69 -2.01 -1.47
C THR A 250 5.58 -1.56 -2.62
N LYS A 251 4.96 -0.91 -3.62
CA LYS A 251 5.69 -0.42 -4.80
C LYS A 251 6.72 0.64 -4.45
N GLU A 252 7.89 0.52 -5.06
CA GLU A 252 8.78 1.67 -5.23
C GLU A 252 8.28 2.51 -6.40
N TYR A 253 8.02 3.78 -6.12
CA TYR A 253 7.42 4.68 -7.09
C TYR A 253 8.47 5.55 -7.79
N PRO A 254 8.21 5.96 -9.06
CA PRO A 254 9.02 6.97 -9.73
C PRO A 254 9.15 8.26 -8.90
N PRO A 255 10.14 9.13 -9.20
CA PRO A 255 10.37 10.37 -8.46
C PRO A 255 9.17 11.29 -8.32
N ILE A 256 8.30 11.30 -9.32
CA ILE A 256 6.99 11.96 -9.28
C ILE A 256 5.97 10.92 -9.68
N TYR A 257 5.05 10.62 -8.77
CA TYR A 257 4.03 9.62 -8.97
C TYR A 257 2.68 10.12 -8.45
N LEU A 258 1.68 10.00 -9.29
CA LEU A 258 0.27 10.20 -8.95
C LEU A 258 -0.49 8.99 -9.46
N ASP A 259 -1.22 8.34 -8.58
CA ASP A 259 -2.15 7.27 -8.89
C ASP A 259 -3.52 7.63 -8.35
N PHE A 260 -4.54 7.34 -9.12
CA PHE A 260 -5.93 7.44 -8.71
C PHE A 260 -6.65 6.21 -9.23
N SER A 261 -7.33 5.49 -8.36
CA SER A 261 -8.16 4.36 -8.75
C SER A 261 -9.56 4.45 -8.17
N TYR A 262 -10.52 3.98 -8.95
CA TYR A 262 -11.89 3.74 -8.53
C TYR A 262 -12.28 2.32 -8.90
N GLU A 263 -12.73 1.58 -7.92
CA GLU A 263 -13.15 0.19 -8.06
C GLU A 263 -14.63 0.06 -7.69
N ILE A 264 -15.37 -0.71 -8.48
CA ILE A 264 -16.76 -1.06 -8.21
C ILE A 264 -16.88 -2.58 -8.17
N GLY A 265 -17.62 -3.08 -7.19
CA GLY A 265 -17.82 -4.51 -6.99
C GLY A 265 -19.29 -4.87 -6.74
N ALA A 266 -19.56 -6.16 -6.59
CA ALA A 266 -20.87 -6.69 -6.24
C ALA A 266 -21.33 -6.12 -4.89
N PHE A 267 -22.65 -6.18 -4.65
CA PHE A 267 -23.30 -5.73 -3.41
C PHE A 267 -23.06 -4.26 -3.07
N ASN A 268 -23.04 -3.42 -4.11
CA ASN A 268 -22.81 -1.98 -4.03
C ASN A 268 -21.52 -1.65 -3.28
N THR A 269 -20.43 -2.29 -3.71
CA THR A 269 -19.08 -2.06 -3.19
C THR A 269 -18.37 -1.03 -4.03
N HIS A 270 -17.81 -0.03 -3.38
CA HIS A 270 -17.07 1.06 -4.00
C HIS A 270 -15.77 1.30 -3.22
N GLN A 271 -14.67 1.45 -3.94
CA GLN A 271 -13.38 1.82 -3.36
C GLN A 271 -12.71 2.89 -4.21
N VAL A 272 -12.30 3.95 -3.57
CA VAL A 272 -11.50 5.02 -4.19
C VAL A 272 -10.16 5.06 -3.50
N SER A 273 -9.08 5.04 -4.25
CA SER A 273 -7.73 5.25 -3.70
C SER A 273 -6.96 6.30 -4.49
N SER A 274 -6.10 7.04 -3.79
CA SER A 274 -5.19 7.99 -4.42
C SER A 274 -3.87 8.01 -3.67
N VAL A 275 -2.77 8.08 -4.41
CA VAL A 275 -1.40 8.19 -3.89
C VAL A 275 -0.65 9.24 -4.69
N LEU A 276 -0.06 10.18 -3.98
CA LEU A 276 0.88 11.16 -4.52
C LEU A 276 2.23 10.96 -3.84
N LYS A 277 3.29 10.80 -4.63
CA LYS A 277 4.67 10.74 -4.12
C LYS A 277 5.59 11.65 -4.91
N ARG A 278 6.51 12.28 -4.20
CA ARG A 278 7.55 13.13 -4.77
C ARG A 278 8.88 12.85 -4.11
N THR A 279 9.88 12.56 -4.92
CA THR A 279 11.26 12.31 -4.47
C THR A 279 12.17 13.42 -4.99
N ASP A 280 12.92 14.05 -4.10
CA ASP A 280 14.04 14.91 -4.47
C ASP A 280 15.34 14.08 -4.48
N HIS A 281 15.88 13.87 -5.66
CA HIS A 281 17.10 13.06 -5.85
C HIS A 281 18.37 13.70 -5.25
N LYS A 282 18.37 15.03 -5.03
CA LYS A 282 19.55 15.71 -4.49
C LYS A 282 19.68 15.51 -2.99
N SER A 283 18.58 15.61 -2.28
CA SER A 283 18.55 15.44 -0.82
C SER A 283 18.25 14.00 -0.39
N GLY A 284 17.82 13.14 -1.29
CA GLY A 284 17.35 11.78 -0.98
C GLY A 284 16.01 11.75 -0.20
N LEU A 285 15.31 12.89 -0.12
CA LEU A 285 14.03 12.99 0.55
C LEU A 285 12.88 12.60 -0.36
N GLN A 286 11.99 11.77 0.15
CA GLN A 286 10.74 11.40 -0.49
C GLN A 286 9.56 11.74 0.41
N PHE A 287 8.58 12.45 -0.13
CA PHE A 287 7.31 12.73 0.51
C PHE A 287 6.23 11.90 -0.16
N GLY A 288 5.38 11.28 0.64
CA GLY A 288 4.22 10.54 0.19
C GLY A 288 2.98 10.97 0.93
N VAL A 289 1.86 11.07 0.23
CA VAL A 289 0.52 11.21 0.82
C VAL A 289 -0.43 10.32 0.04
N GLY A 290 -1.33 9.66 0.75
CA GLY A 290 -2.30 8.79 0.10
C GLY A 290 -3.51 8.54 0.98
N GLY A 291 -4.56 8.01 0.36
CA GLY A 291 -5.77 7.66 1.08
C GLY A 291 -6.64 6.68 0.30
N VAL A 292 -7.49 6.01 1.05
CA VAL A 292 -8.46 5.04 0.56
C VAL A 292 -9.79 5.27 1.25
N VAL A 293 -10.86 5.29 0.47
CA VAL A 293 -12.24 5.30 0.97
C VAL A 293 -12.91 4.06 0.44
N SER A 294 -13.42 3.23 1.35
CA SER A 294 -14.12 2.00 1.01
C SER A 294 -15.54 2.04 1.56
N TYR A 295 -16.48 1.66 0.72
CA TYR A 295 -17.89 1.52 1.04
C TYR A 295 -18.42 0.21 0.49
N ALA A 296 -19.23 -0.51 1.26
CA ALA A 296 -20.00 -1.64 0.77
C ALA A 296 -21.35 -1.70 1.48
N LYS A 297 -22.42 -1.99 0.74
CA LYS A 297 -23.73 -2.24 1.32
C LYS A 297 -23.85 -3.67 1.84
N ASN A 298 -23.09 -4.61 1.24
CA ASN A 298 -23.10 -6.04 1.59
C ASN A 298 -24.49 -6.70 1.57
N ASN A 299 -25.40 -6.21 0.72
CA ASN A 299 -26.80 -6.65 0.65
C ASN A 299 -26.98 -7.93 -0.19
N TYR A 300 -26.33 -9.00 0.18
CA TYR A 300 -26.49 -10.30 -0.46
C TYR A 300 -27.48 -11.19 0.26
N LYS A 301 -28.04 -12.18 -0.47
CA LYS A 301 -28.94 -13.17 0.11
C LYS A 301 -28.14 -14.22 0.88
N MET A 302 -28.66 -14.59 2.07
CA MET A 302 -28.10 -15.67 2.89
C MET A 302 -29.19 -16.70 3.24
N THR A 303 -28.76 -17.93 3.43
CA THR A 303 -29.62 -19.02 3.85
C THR A 303 -29.48 -19.22 5.35
N LEU A 304 -30.60 -19.15 6.07
CA LEU A 304 -30.67 -19.33 7.52
C LEU A 304 -30.88 -20.81 7.82
N ALA A 305 -29.81 -21.51 8.21
CA ALA A 305 -29.86 -22.94 8.51
C ALA A 305 -30.78 -23.25 9.74
N ASN A 306 -30.89 -22.31 10.68
CA ASN A 306 -31.70 -22.39 11.87
C ASN A 306 -33.22 -22.11 11.64
N LEU A 307 -33.61 -21.66 10.43
CA LEU A 307 -34.94 -21.39 9.98
C LEU A 307 -35.30 -22.19 8.72
N ASP A 308 -35.11 -23.50 8.74
CA ASP A 308 -35.43 -24.47 7.68
C ASP A 308 -34.89 -24.09 6.29
N GLY A 309 -33.74 -23.44 6.25
CA GLY A 309 -33.13 -23.02 4.99
C GLY A 309 -33.76 -21.78 4.36
N ARG A 310 -34.52 -20.99 5.12
CA ARG A 310 -35.10 -19.73 4.63
C ARG A 310 -34.05 -18.80 4.07
N ILE A 311 -34.32 -18.23 2.90
CA ILE A 311 -33.46 -17.24 2.26
C ILE A 311 -33.92 -15.84 2.67
N VAL A 312 -33.01 -15.05 3.23
CA VAL A 312 -33.22 -13.65 3.62
C VAL A 312 -32.19 -12.76 2.95
N GLU A 313 -32.50 -11.48 2.74
CA GLU A 313 -31.55 -10.48 2.28
C GLU A 313 -30.93 -9.78 3.48
N ARG A 314 -29.60 -9.64 3.45
CA ARG A 314 -28.87 -8.83 4.42
C ARG A 314 -29.06 -7.36 4.05
N ASP A 315 -29.70 -6.59 4.91
CA ASP A 315 -29.98 -5.18 4.67
C ASP A 315 -29.29 -4.24 5.68
N TYR A 316 -28.73 -4.82 6.76
CA TYR A 316 -28.01 -4.10 7.80
C TYR A 316 -26.59 -4.66 7.99
N ASP A 317 -25.72 -4.48 6.97
CA ASP A 317 -24.33 -4.96 6.99
C ASP A 317 -23.39 -3.95 6.29
N ARG A 318 -23.73 -2.68 6.36
CA ARG A 318 -23.01 -1.63 5.69
C ARG A 318 -21.63 -1.45 6.29
N PHE A 319 -20.63 -1.36 5.41
CA PHE A 319 -19.25 -1.11 5.77
C PHE A 319 -18.77 0.22 5.20
N ASN A 320 -18.16 1.04 6.04
CA ASN A 320 -17.51 2.28 5.64
C ASN A 320 -16.14 2.35 6.27
N LYS A 321 -15.12 2.63 5.48
CA LYS A 321 -13.75 2.84 5.95
C LYS A 321 -13.11 4.00 5.22
N ILE A 322 -12.49 4.89 5.99
CA ILE A 322 -11.64 5.96 5.49
C ILE A 322 -10.25 5.74 6.09
N MET A 323 -9.26 5.65 5.25
CA MET A 323 -7.86 5.54 5.63
C MET A 323 -7.07 6.59 4.86
N GLY A 324 -6.19 7.31 5.52
CA GLY A 324 -5.29 8.27 4.89
C GLY A 324 -3.97 8.32 5.64
N GLY A 325 -2.93 8.72 4.94
CA GLY A 325 -1.61 8.79 5.56
C GLY A 325 -0.63 9.65 4.79
N MET A 326 0.44 9.99 5.48
CA MET A 326 1.59 10.67 4.91
C MET A 326 2.88 9.97 5.37
N SER A 327 3.89 10.04 4.53
CA SER A 327 5.20 9.48 4.81
C SER A 327 6.32 10.43 4.38
N VAL A 328 7.38 10.45 5.16
CA VAL A 328 8.64 11.09 4.82
C VAL A 328 9.72 10.01 4.89
N LYS A 329 10.44 9.80 3.78
CA LYS A 329 11.52 8.84 3.68
C LYS A 329 12.80 9.57 3.26
N ALA A 330 13.89 9.31 3.95
CA ALA A 330 15.24 9.79 3.61
C ALA A 330 16.16 8.59 3.31
N THR A 331 16.90 8.64 2.19
CA THR A 331 17.72 7.51 1.71
C THR A 331 19.19 7.85 1.48
N GLN A 332 19.59 9.12 1.68
CA GLN A 332 20.99 9.58 1.44
C GLN A 332 21.60 10.23 2.69
N TRP A 333 21.08 9.90 3.86
CA TRP A 333 21.53 10.41 5.14
C TRP A 333 22.41 9.37 5.84
N TRP A 334 22.60 9.49 7.16
CA TRP A 334 23.41 8.53 7.90
C TRP A 334 22.81 7.12 7.88
N PHE A 335 21.49 6.98 7.89
CA PHE A 335 20.80 5.72 7.63
C PHE A 335 20.59 5.52 6.12
N ASP A 336 20.66 4.27 5.65
CA ASP A 336 20.33 3.91 4.26
C ASP A 336 18.84 4.14 3.98
N GLU A 337 18.01 3.94 5.01
CA GLU A 337 16.60 4.30 4.99
C GLU A 337 16.19 4.83 6.38
N MET A 338 15.61 6.00 6.39
CA MET A 338 14.87 6.55 7.52
C MET A 338 13.49 6.92 7.02
N LYS A 339 12.44 6.25 7.55
CA LYS A 339 11.05 6.46 7.13
C LYS A 339 10.20 6.79 8.35
N TRP A 340 9.46 7.87 8.26
CA TRP A 340 8.45 8.25 9.23
C TRP A 340 7.08 8.29 8.57
N GLU A 341 6.07 7.72 9.20
CA GLU A 341 4.73 7.57 8.69
C GLU A 341 3.69 8.03 9.71
N LEU A 342 2.66 8.68 9.22
CA LEU A 342 1.44 9.00 9.95
C LEU A 342 0.26 8.42 9.21
N ILE A 343 -0.58 7.64 9.90
CA ILE A 343 -1.75 7.00 9.32
C ILE A 343 -2.96 7.32 10.19
N PHE A 344 -4.03 7.74 9.56
CA PHE A 344 -5.35 7.90 10.15
C PHE A 344 -6.30 6.86 9.57
N MET A 345 -7.13 6.28 10.42
CA MET A 345 -8.12 5.27 10.03
C MET A 345 -9.40 5.47 10.81
N LYS A 346 -10.55 5.47 10.09
CA LYS A 346 -11.88 5.45 10.70
C LYS A 346 -12.72 4.40 10.02
N THR A 347 -13.33 3.52 10.82
CA THR A 347 -14.20 2.44 10.33
C THR A 347 -15.52 2.48 11.04
N ARG A 348 -16.59 2.20 10.30
CA ARG A 348 -17.92 1.89 10.84
C ARG A 348 -18.46 0.68 10.08
N GLN A 349 -18.89 -0.32 10.81
CA GLN A 349 -19.46 -1.54 10.26
C GLN A 349 -20.74 -1.89 11.01
N GLU A 350 -21.84 -1.95 10.30
CA GLU A 350 -23.12 -2.48 10.78
C GLU A 350 -22.97 -3.99 10.99
N ILE A 351 -23.76 -4.55 11.91
CA ILE A 351 -23.66 -5.95 12.28
C ILE A 351 -24.96 -6.64 11.91
N GLN A 352 -24.94 -7.46 10.86
CA GLN A 352 -26.08 -8.28 10.51
C GLN A 352 -26.08 -9.55 11.35
N GLY A 353 -27.14 -9.75 12.13
CA GLY A 353 -27.40 -11.00 12.86
C GLY A 353 -27.69 -12.18 11.92
N ILE A 354 -27.51 -13.39 12.43
CA ILE A 354 -27.91 -14.64 11.76
C ILE A 354 -29.24 -15.13 12.35
N ASP A 355 -29.33 -15.21 13.69
CA ASP A 355 -30.51 -15.69 14.39
C ASP A 355 -31.63 -14.64 14.47
N LEU A 356 -31.24 -13.38 14.49
CA LEU A 356 -32.10 -12.22 14.59
C LEU A 356 -31.81 -11.22 13.50
N ASN A 357 -32.81 -10.44 13.12
CA ASN A 357 -32.64 -9.31 12.22
C ASN A 357 -32.17 -8.07 13.00
N VAL A 358 -30.85 -7.95 13.15
CA VAL A 358 -30.22 -6.81 13.81
C VAL A 358 -30.34 -5.56 12.92
N ARG A 359 -30.68 -4.39 13.49
CA ARG A 359 -31.02 -3.17 12.75
C ARG A 359 -30.27 -1.91 13.20
N GLU A 360 -29.69 -1.91 14.39
CA GLU A 360 -29.09 -0.72 15.01
C GLU A 360 -27.65 -0.93 15.44
N ALA A 361 -27.25 -2.17 15.76
CA ALA A 361 -25.92 -2.46 16.28
C ALA A 361 -24.82 -2.28 15.23
N TYR A 362 -23.77 -1.57 15.60
CA TYR A 362 -22.61 -1.38 14.74
C TYR A 362 -21.31 -1.30 15.53
N ASN A 363 -20.22 -1.75 14.91
CA ASN A 363 -18.86 -1.53 15.38
C ASN A 363 -18.31 -0.23 14.80
N HIS A 364 -17.51 0.47 15.59
CA HIS A 364 -16.77 1.64 15.13
C HIS A 364 -15.33 1.61 15.65
N SER A 365 -14.43 2.20 14.87
CA SER A 365 -13.06 2.44 15.32
C SER A 365 -12.50 3.70 14.69
N THR A 366 -11.61 4.37 15.43
CA THR A 366 -10.82 5.50 14.95
C THR A 366 -9.40 5.32 15.48
N ASN A 367 -8.42 5.28 14.58
CA ASN A 367 -7.04 4.99 14.92
C ASN A 367 -6.11 6.04 14.30
N TYR A 368 -5.12 6.43 15.07
CA TYR A 368 -3.99 7.25 14.64
C TYR A 368 -2.73 6.43 14.89
N VAL A 369 -1.92 6.26 13.88
CA VAL A 369 -0.69 5.49 13.93
C VAL A 369 0.46 6.40 13.53
N THR A 370 1.53 6.41 14.30
CA THR A 370 2.82 6.95 13.87
C THR A 370 3.85 5.84 13.91
N ALA A 371 4.65 5.73 12.86
CA ALA A 371 5.67 4.71 12.76
C ALA A 371 7.00 5.31 12.29
N LEU A 372 8.10 4.81 12.86
CA LEU A 372 9.46 5.14 12.49
C LEU A 372 10.19 3.86 12.10
N THR A 373 10.86 3.87 10.94
CA THR A 373 11.72 2.79 10.48
C THR A 373 13.11 3.35 10.18
N LEU A 374 14.14 2.68 10.68
CA LEU A 374 15.54 3.01 10.46
C LEU A 374 16.26 1.75 9.98
N LYS A 375 16.96 1.84 8.82
CA LYS A 375 17.76 0.72 8.30
C LYS A 375 19.15 1.21 7.95
N ARG A 376 20.15 0.41 8.31
CA ARG A 376 21.55 0.68 7.98
C ARG A 376 22.30 -0.63 7.76
N ASN A 377 22.84 -0.80 6.56
CA ASN A 377 23.78 -1.87 6.28
C ASN A 377 25.19 -1.45 6.73
N ASN A 378 25.99 -2.40 7.17
CA ASN A 378 27.35 -2.15 7.69
C ASN A 378 27.35 -1.07 8.80
N PHE A 379 26.47 -1.24 9.81
CA PHE A 379 26.29 -0.32 10.93
C PHE A 379 27.49 -0.39 11.88
N PHE A 380 28.36 0.62 11.87
CA PHE A 380 29.65 0.70 12.59
C PHE A 380 30.71 -0.36 12.22
N LEU A 381 30.32 -1.56 11.76
CA LEU A 381 31.20 -2.65 11.39
C LEU A 381 30.75 -3.25 10.05
N ASP A 382 31.69 -3.66 9.20
CA ASP A 382 31.40 -4.36 7.97
C ASP A 382 30.68 -5.70 8.28
N GLY A 383 29.60 -5.97 7.56
CA GLY A 383 28.77 -7.16 7.76
C GLY A 383 27.75 -7.06 8.90
N LEU A 384 27.70 -5.94 9.64
CA LEU A 384 26.68 -5.71 10.68
C LEU A 384 25.53 -4.88 10.12
N ASP A 385 24.40 -5.48 9.93
CA ASP A 385 23.17 -4.82 9.49
C ASP A 385 22.28 -4.47 10.68
N PHE A 386 21.64 -3.31 10.60
CA PHE A 386 20.76 -2.77 11.65
C PHE A 386 19.41 -2.40 11.03
N ASP A 387 18.34 -2.96 11.60
CA ASP A 387 16.94 -2.63 11.29
C ASP A 387 16.20 -2.31 12.60
N PHE A 388 15.68 -1.12 12.71
CA PHE A 388 14.84 -0.70 13.81
C PHE A 388 13.50 -0.21 13.29
N SER A 389 12.41 -0.64 13.93
CA SER A 389 11.07 -0.08 13.68
C SER A 389 10.34 0.12 15.01
N ALA A 390 9.65 1.25 15.14
CA ALA A 390 8.80 1.55 16.28
C ALA A 390 7.48 2.14 15.77
N GLY A 391 6.38 1.75 16.41
CA GLY A 391 5.04 2.24 16.11
C GLY A 391 4.31 2.64 17.39
N TYR A 392 3.61 3.76 17.36
CA TYR A 392 2.70 4.18 18.42
C TYR A 392 1.30 4.37 17.86
N ILE A 393 0.34 3.72 18.50
CA ILE A 393 -1.05 3.66 18.07
C ILE A 393 -1.92 4.26 19.15
N ILE A 394 -2.78 5.19 18.77
CA ILE A 394 -3.87 5.72 19.60
C ILE A 394 -5.17 5.23 18.95
N GLY A 395 -5.87 4.32 19.63
CA GLY A 395 -7.11 3.71 19.14
C GLY A 395 -8.31 4.08 20.00
N LYS A 396 -9.44 4.30 19.33
CA LYS A 396 -10.78 4.33 19.95
C LYS A 396 -11.64 3.33 19.20
N TYR A 397 -12.31 2.46 19.92
CA TYR A 397 -13.15 1.46 19.30
C TYR A 397 -14.27 1.03 20.25
N GLY A 398 -15.36 0.55 19.68
CA GLY A 398 -16.46 0.04 20.46
C GLY A 398 -17.57 -0.55 19.62
N LEU A 399 -18.43 -1.25 20.33
CA LEU A 399 -19.75 -1.69 19.85
C LEU A 399 -20.78 -0.68 20.35
N CYS A 400 -21.57 -0.14 19.45
CA CYS A 400 -22.75 0.63 19.75
C CYS A 400 -23.98 -0.24 19.46
N ASP A 401 -24.76 -0.55 20.50
CA ASP A 401 -25.98 -1.33 20.43
C ASP A 401 -26.96 -0.72 21.44
N LYS A 402 -27.77 0.24 20.98
CA LYS A 402 -28.73 0.97 21.80
C LYS A 402 -30.19 0.55 21.55
N ALA A 403 -30.36 -0.55 20.82
CA ALA A 403 -31.69 -1.03 20.46
C ALA A 403 -32.54 -1.30 21.71
N GLU A 404 -33.76 -0.77 21.73
CA GLU A 404 -34.76 -1.05 22.77
C GLU A 404 -35.50 -2.35 22.49
N HIS A 405 -35.56 -2.76 21.20
CA HIS A 405 -36.29 -3.93 20.74
C HIS A 405 -35.41 -4.84 19.90
N ARG A 406 -35.74 -6.12 19.90
CA ARG A 406 -35.16 -7.12 19.01
C ARG A 406 -36.19 -7.54 17.97
N TYR A 407 -35.76 -7.92 16.81
CA TYR A 407 -36.64 -8.32 15.72
C TYR A 407 -36.26 -9.71 15.20
N ASP A 408 -37.28 -10.52 14.92
CA ASP A 408 -37.07 -11.70 14.09
C ASP A 408 -37.03 -11.32 12.60
N TRP A 409 -36.79 -12.32 11.74
CA TRP A 409 -36.74 -12.10 10.31
C TRP A 409 -38.09 -11.84 9.63
N ASP A 410 -39.22 -11.96 10.38
CA ASP A 410 -40.57 -11.58 9.96
C ASP A 410 -40.93 -10.16 10.38
N GLY A 411 -40.02 -9.48 11.07
CA GLY A 411 -40.21 -8.12 11.59
C GLY A 411 -41.03 -8.07 12.88
N LYS A 412 -41.30 -9.21 13.51
CA LYS A 412 -42.01 -9.28 14.80
C LYS A 412 -41.03 -8.82 15.90
N VAL A 413 -41.56 -7.97 16.78
CA VAL A 413 -40.81 -7.52 17.96
C VAL A 413 -40.72 -8.69 18.94
N LEU A 414 -39.51 -9.00 19.35
CA LEU A 414 -39.22 -10.00 20.37
C LEU A 414 -38.97 -9.32 21.72
N PRO A 415 -39.28 -9.99 22.84
CA PRO A 415 -38.94 -9.45 24.14
C PRO A 415 -37.43 -9.27 24.29
N PRO A 416 -36.98 -8.21 24.96
CA PRO A 416 -35.57 -8.05 25.27
C PRO A 416 -35.07 -9.21 26.13
N VAL A 417 -33.82 -9.61 25.97
CA VAL A 417 -33.19 -10.66 26.81
C VAL A 417 -33.02 -10.19 28.25
N SER A 418 -32.85 -8.88 28.43
CA SER A 418 -32.77 -8.24 29.74
C SER A 418 -33.45 -6.88 29.71
N SER A 419 -33.70 -6.30 30.90
CA SER A 419 -34.23 -4.95 31.05
C SER A 419 -33.29 -3.87 30.56
N PHE A 420 -32.09 -4.22 30.15
CA PHE A 420 -31.04 -3.26 29.71
C PHE A 420 -31.00 -3.07 28.19
N GLY A 421 -31.92 -3.67 27.43
CA GLY A 421 -31.95 -3.54 25.96
C GLY A 421 -30.81 -4.29 25.24
N GLY A 422 -30.51 -3.86 24.02
CA GLY A 422 -29.52 -4.45 23.13
C GLY A 422 -30.08 -5.56 22.23
N GLU A 423 -29.67 -5.58 20.98
CA GLU A 423 -30.11 -6.60 20.01
C GLU A 423 -28.98 -7.60 19.66
N GLN A 424 -27.72 -7.20 19.75
CA GLN A 424 -26.57 -8.06 19.50
C GLN A 424 -26.07 -8.75 20.76
N ASN A 425 -26.05 -8.05 21.88
CA ASN A 425 -25.71 -8.55 23.21
C ASN A 425 -26.94 -8.57 24.10
N ASN A 426 -26.81 -9.12 25.31
CA ASN A 426 -27.89 -9.18 26.29
C ASN A 426 -28.08 -7.85 27.05
N PHE A 427 -27.42 -6.78 26.63
CA PHE A 427 -27.52 -5.46 27.24
C PHE A 427 -27.12 -4.39 26.20
N ALA A 428 -27.73 -3.21 26.35
CA ALA A 428 -27.36 -2.06 25.53
C ALA A 428 -25.90 -1.67 25.77
N SER A 429 -25.22 -1.33 24.72
CA SER A 429 -23.79 -0.99 24.76
C SER A 429 -23.53 0.31 23.99
N ASP A 430 -22.76 1.20 24.60
CA ASP A 430 -22.14 2.35 23.93
C ASP A 430 -20.64 2.31 24.20
N GLY A 431 -20.01 1.27 23.67
CA GLY A 431 -18.60 1.01 23.88
C GLY A 431 -17.73 2.13 23.29
N ASN A 432 -16.87 2.71 24.10
CA ASN A 432 -15.91 3.73 23.70
C ASN A 432 -14.56 3.45 24.37
N ASN A 433 -14.00 2.30 24.03
CA ASN A 433 -12.71 1.87 24.57
C ASN A 433 -11.59 2.68 23.93
N ARG A 434 -10.59 3.02 24.71
CA ARG A 434 -9.36 3.64 24.24
C ARG A 434 -8.20 2.68 24.46
N SER A 435 -7.34 2.55 23.46
CA SER A 435 -6.08 1.82 23.56
C SER A 435 -4.91 2.72 23.12
N ASN A 436 -3.83 2.64 23.87
CA ASN A 436 -2.56 3.21 23.50
C ASN A 436 -1.55 2.07 23.45
N GLU A 437 -0.97 1.85 22.28
CA GLU A 437 -0.06 0.72 22.06
C GLU A 437 1.26 1.24 21.52
N LEU A 438 2.36 0.89 22.21
CA LEU A 438 3.72 1.13 21.75
C LEU A 438 4.34 -0.21 21.37
N THR A 439 4.82 -0.32 20.15
CA THR A 439 5.51 -1.50 19.65
C THR A 439 6.90 -1.10 19.17
N ALA A 440 7.89 -1.96 19.37
CA ALA A 440 9.22 -1.75 18.81
C ALA A 440 9.83 -3.08 18.40
N LYS A 441 10.63 -3.05 17.33
CA LYS A 441 11.41 -4.17 16.81
C LYS A 441 12.82 -3.68 16.56
N LEU A 442 13.81 -4.42 17.05
CA LEU A 442 15.20 -4.27 16.69
C LEU A 442 15.69 -5.59 16.11
N ASN A 443 16.26 -5.53 14.91
CA ASN A 443 16.96 -6.63 14.28
C ASN A 443 18.42 -6.19 14.06
N MET A 444 19.36 -7.03 14.45
CA MET A 444 20.78 -6.85 14.16
C MET A 444 21.31 -8.16 13.59
N GLY A 445 21.75 -8.12 12.34
CA GLY A 445 22.35 -9.24 11.63
C GLY A 445 23.84 -9.02 11.46
N TYR A 446 24.68 -9.95 11.91
CA TYR A 446 26.11 -9.88 11.68
C TYR A 446 26.60 -11.06 10.86
N THR A 447 27.06 -10.77 9.66
CA THR A 447 27.65 -11.75 8.73
C THR A 447 29.15 -11.87 9.02
N LEU A 448 29.54 -13.00 9.61
CA LEU A 448 30.93 -13.28 9.94
C LEU A 448 31.72 -13.71 8.68
N ASP A 449 31.12 -14.60 7.91
CA ASP A 449 31.67 -15.12 6.65
C ASP A 449 30.54 -15.70 5.76
N ILE A 450 30.92 -16.35 4.65
CA ILE A 450 29.94 -16.92 3.69
C ILE A 450 29.10 -18.08 4.25
N HIS A 451 29.46 -18.62 5.40
CA HIS A 451 28.79 -19.76 6.04
C HIS A 451 28.17 -19.42 7.39
N HIS A 452 28.64 -18.35 8.06
CA HIS A 452 28.27 -18.03 9.43
C HIS A 452 27.67 -16.62 9.53
N ALA A 453 26.49 -16.54 10.09
CA ALA A 453 25.83 -15.28 10.44
C ALA A 453 25.18 -15.38 11.83
N LEU A 454 25.26 -14.31 12.59
CA LEU A 454 24.56 -14.14 13.86
C LEU A 454 23.39 -13.19 13.66
N ASN A 455 22.27 -13.47 14.31
CA ASN A 455 21.11 -12.59 14.24
C ASN A 455 20.49 -12.40 15.63
N LEU A 456 20.26 -11.14 15.99
CA LEU A 456 19.59 -10.74 17.22
C LEU A 456 18.29 -10.03 16.86
N ASN A 457 17.17 -10.58 17.34
CA ASN A 457 15.85 -9.96 17.23
C ASN A 457 15.32 -9.64 18.62
N ILE A 458 14.98 -8.38 18.83
CA ILE A 458 14.34 -7.92 20.05
C ILE A 458 12.98 -7.34 19.70
N TYR A 459 11.94 -7.81 20.39
CA TYR A 459 10.57 -7.32 20.27
C TYR A 459 10.11 -6.74 21.60
N ALA A 460 9.66 -5.51 21.58
CA ALA A 460 8.83 -4.97 22.64
C ALA A 460 7.36 -5.21 22.28
N THR A 461 6.69 -6.04 23.08
CA THR A 461 5.25 -6.25 22.98
C THR A 461 4.49 -5.04 23.51
N PRO A 462 3.32 -4.72 22.97
CA PRO A 462 2.58 -3.54 23.39
C PRO A 462 2.18 -3.60 24.85
N CYS A 463 2.48 -2.53 25.58
CA CYS A 463 1.83 -2.25 26.85
C CYS A 463 0.49 -1.57 26.50
N THR A 464 -0.61 -2.31 26.52
CA THR A 464 -1.93 -1.75 26.24
C THR A 464 -2.47 -1.09 27.51
N LEU A 465 -2.48 0.23 27.53
CA LEU A 465 -3.21 0.99 28.55
C LEU A 465 -4.65 1.17 28.06
N THR A 466 -5.56 0.32 28.53
CA THR A 466 -6.99 0.47 28.23
C THR A 466 -7.63 1.28 29.34
N THR A 467 -8.12 2.46 29.02
CA THR A 467 -9.01 3.24 29.89
C THR A 467 -10.45 3.06 29.39
N ARG A 468 -11.31 2.61 30.26
CA ARG A 468 -12.77 2.53 30.03
C ARG A 468 -13.42 3.90 30.13
#